data_9a149561f8137d13287af7bfea40ddfe
#
_entry.id   9a149561f8137d13287af7bfea40ddfe
#
_cell.length_a   1.000
_cell.length_b   1.000
_cell.length_c   1.000
_cell.angle_alpha   90.00
_cell.angle_beta   90.00
_cell.angle_gamma   90.00
#
_symmetry.space_group_name_H-M   'P 1'
#
loop_
_entity.id
_entity.type
_entity.pdbx_description
1 polymer ?
#
loop_
_entity_poly.entity_id
_entity_poly.type
_entity_poly.pdbx_seq_one_letter_code
_entity_poly.pdbx_strand_id
1 'polypeptide(L)'
;MLEAHAGAGYARRLRVPLRTVTARMVANLKSIGDRLRAYRIGAGLSAEELGQRLNMSRASVYRIESNGIDRIDVLERIARLLDISVETLLGVGVEYVPSAVAYFERIRQIEAETDHVFVAFGPIVYLLTSSAYDQALRRVLTAQLAVPAHGARSVDELLGILARRKAQHRARPVSITNLLSVPDLLRFAERGLASAESSRAELAAQREMAQAELAIIARLFEAPPMGVQIGLVFDELPASGFTIFRRRAGSVVTTSPFRLGCQPNVWRGVAMISMAPDAVELHTAWAQEVWSEALTGQAAAHYIRRKILQPSS
;
A
#
# COMPACT_ATOMS: atom_id res chain seq x y z
N MET A 1 50.71 -44.36 12.47
CA MET A 1 50.03 -44.61 11.19
C MET A 1 48.72 -43.84 11.23
N LEU A 2 48.78 -42.69 10.64
CA LEU A 2 47.64 -41.77 10.45
C LEU A 2 47.14 -42.00 9.02
N GLU A 3 45.93 -42.50 8.84
CA GLU A 3 45.30 -42.50 7.54
C GLU A 3 44.12 -41.53 7.53
N ALA A 4 44.20 -40.65 6.54
CA ALA A 4 43.29 -39.62 6.23
C ALA A 4 41.95 -40.14 5.67
N HIS A 5 40.84 -39.65 6.18
CA HIS A 5 39.56 -39.70 5.47
C HIS A 5 39.23 -38.28 5.04
N ALA A 6 39.62 -37.99 3.83
CA ALA A 6 39.23 -36.77 3.10
C ALA A 6 37.92 -36.99 2.35
N GLY A 7 36.93 -36.19 2.63
CA GLY A 7 36.16 -35.43 1.72
C GLY A 7 35.44 -36.10 0.52
N ALA A 8 34.21 -36.54 0.70
CA ALA A 8 33.27 -36.73 -0.40
C ALA A 8 31.87 -36.29 0.06
N GLY A 9 31.53 -35.02 -0.16
CA GLY A 9 30.22 -34.53 0.28
C GLY A 9 29.84 -33.10 -0.09
N TYR A 10 30.45 -32.51 -1.10
CA TYR A 10 30.07 -31.16 -1.52
C TYR A 10 29.98 -31.04 -3.05
N ALA A 11 29.01 -31.68 -3.67
CA ALA A 11 28.59 -31.36 -5.04
C ALA A 11 27.23 -31.93 -5.35
N ARG A 12 26.23 -31.67 -4.51
CA ARG A 12 24.84 -31.79 -4.95
C ARG A 12 24.49 -30.54 -5.71
N ARG A 13 24.87 -30.49 -7.00
CA ARG A 13 24.40 -29.47 -7.95
C ARG A 13 22.89 -29.52 -7.96
N LEU A 14 22.26 -28.51 -7.32
CA LEU A 14 20.84 -28.23 -7.49
C LEU A 14 20.61 -27.92 -8.98
N ARG A 15 20.21 -28.93 -9.74
CA ARG A 15 19.65 -28.74 -11.08
C ARG A 15 18.29 -28.07 -10.88
N VAL A 16 18.27 -26.73 -10.88
CA VAL A 16 17.02 -25.99 -10.99
C VAL A 16 16.43 -26.33 -12.38
N PRO A 17 15.24 -26.90 -12.48
CA PRO A 17 14.67 -27.26 -13.77
C PRO A 17 14.51 -26.01 -14.63
N LEU A 18 14.90 -26.05 -15.90
CA LEU A 18 14.85 -24.93 -16.86
C LEU A 18 13.47 -24.24 -16.88
N ARG A 19 12.38 -25.01 -16.71
CA ARG A 19 11.00 -24.47 -16.59
C ARG A 19 10.84 -23.49 -15.42
N THR A 20 11.50 -23.72 -14.30
CA THR A 20 11.43 -22.83 -13.12
C THR A 20 12.21 -21.55 -13.35
N VAL A 21 13.34 -21.60 -14.07
CA VAL A 21 14.17 -20.43 -14.44
C VAL A 21 13.40 -19.56 -15.42
N THR A 22 12.79 -20.15 -16.44
CA THR A 22 12.00 -19.41 -17.45
C THR A 22 10.78 -18.73 -16.84
N ALA A 23 10.03 -19.42 -15.97
CA ALA A 23 8.87 -18.87 -15.28
C ALA A 23 9.26 -17.71 -14.34
N ARG A 24 10.39 -17.83 -13.64
CA ARG A 24 10.92 -16.78 -12.75
C ARG A 24 11.42 -15.57 -13.53
N MET A 25 12.03 -15.77 -14.71
CA MET A 25 12.47 -14.69 -15.61
C MET A 25 11.28 -13.93 -16.19
N VAL A 26 10.24 -14.63 -16.65
CA VAL A 26 9.01 -14.02 -17.18
C VAL A 26 8.27 -13.23 -16.08
N ALA A 27 8.19 -13.75 -14.86
CA ALA A 27 7.60 -13.04 -13.72
C ALA A 27 8.40 -11.78 -13.37
N ASN A 28 9.74 -11.81 -13.51
CA ASN A 28 10.60 -10.66 -13.25
C ASN A 28 10.41 -9.57 -14.32
N LEU A 29 10.32 -9.94 -15.60
CA LEU A 29 10.08 -9.00 -16.69
C LEU A 29 8.72 -8.30 -16.55
N LYS A 30 7.66 -9.04 -16.22
CA LYS A 30 6.34 -8.46 -15.96
C LYS A 30 6.38 -7.44 -14.83
N SER A 31 7.10 -7.73 -13.75
CA SER A 31 7.22 -6.80 -12.60
C SER A 31 7.94 -5.50 -12.97
N ILE A 32 8.84 -5.52 -13.97
CA ILE A 32 9.47 -4.32 -14.55
C ILE A 32 8.40 -3.49 -15.28
N GLY A 33 7.56 -4.12 -16.09
CA GLY A 33 6.48 -3.45 -16.79
C GLY A 33 5.45 -2.81 -15.85
N ASP A 34 5.10 -3.52 -14.76
CA ASP A 34 4.21 -3.01 -13.72
C ASP A 34 4.79 -1.76 -13.05
N ARG A 35 6.09 -1.77 -12.71
CA ARG A 35 6.78 -0.58 -12.15
C ARG A 35 6.79 0.56 -13.14
N LEU A 36 7.19 0.31 -14.39
CA LEU A 36 7.16 1.32 -15.45
C LEU A 36 5.79 2.01 -15.53
N ARG A 37 4.71 1.22 -15.57
CA ARG A 37 3.36 1.77 -15.59
C ARG A 37 3.07 2.66 -14.37
N ALA A 38 3.40 2.21 -13.17
CA ALA A 38 3.16 2.98 -11.94
C ALA A 38 3.90 4.31 -11.94
N TYR A 39 5.18 4.30 -12.31
CA TYR A 39 5.99 5.52 -12.36
C TYR A 39 5.57 6.46 -13.49
N ARG A 40 5.18 5.92 -14.65
CA ARG A 40 4.64 6.75 -15.76
C ARG A 40 3.37 7.51 -15.33
N ILE A 41 2.40 6.82 -14.73
CA ILE A 41 1.18 7.48 -14.26
C ILE A 41 1.46 8.42 -13.09
N GLY A 42 2.41 8.07 -12.22
CA GLY A 42 2.90 8.92 -11.14
C GLY A 42 3.57 10.22 -11.64
N ALA A 43 4.19 10.17 -12.83
CA ALA A 43 4.71 11.34 -13.53
C ALA A 43 3.65 12.10 -14.35
N GLY A 44 2.39 11.68 -14.30
CA GLY A 44 1.29 12.31 -15.04
C GLY A 44 1.34 12.08 -16.56
N LEU A 45 2.11 11.10 -17.04
CA LEU A 45 2.29 10.83 -18.46
C LEU A 45 1.28 9.78 -18.97
N SER A 46 0.64 10.05 -20.10
CA SER A 46 -0.06 9.03 -20.88
C SER A 46 0.95 8.09 -21.56
N ALA A 47 0.50 6.90 -22.01
CA ALA A 47 1.34 5.99 -22.78
C ALA A 47 1.77 6.58 -24.12
N GLU A 48 0.97 7.48 -24.68
CA GLU A 48 1.29 8.20 -25.92
C GLU A 48 2.40 9.23 -25.69
N GLU A 49 2.29 10.06 -24.64
CA GLU A 49 3.32 11.05 -24.29
C GLU A 49 4.65 10.41 -23.95
N LEU A 50 4.64 9.27 -23.20
CA LEU A 50 5.85 8.51 -22.95
C LEU A 50 6.45 7.96 -24.25
N GLY A 51 5.60 7.40 -25.13
CA GLY A 51 6.03 6.88 -26.43
C GLY A 51 6.70 7.95 -27.29
N GLN A 52 6.09 9.13 -27.42
CA GLN A 52 6.65 10.26 -28.15
C GLN A 52 8.05 10.65 -27.65
N ARG A 53 8.23 10.77 -26.32
CA ARG A 53 9.53 11.11 -25.71
C ARG A 53 10.60 10.02 -25.90
N LEU A 54 10.19 8.77 -26.06
CA LEU A 54 11.09 7.62 -26.26
C LEU A 54 11.27 7.24 -27.74
N ASN A 55 10.60 7.94 -28.69
CA ASN A 55 10.52 7.52 -30.10
C ASN A 55 9.91 6.11 -30.26
N MET A 56 8.82 5.84 -29.55
CA MET A 56 8.11 4.57 -29.58
C MET A 56 6.62 4.79 -29.81
N SER A 57 5.93 3.81 -30.39
CA SER A 57 4.47 3.87 -30.50
C SER A 57 3.80 3.65 -29.14
N ARG A 58 2.59 4.21 -28.96
CA ARG A 58 1.71 3.93 -27.80
C ARG A 58 1.53 2.42 -27.57
N ALA A 59 1.34 1.64 -28.65
CA ALA A 59 1.21 0.19 -28.58
C ALA A 59 2.49 -0.49 -28.02
N SER A 60 3.66 0.03 -28.39
CA SER A 60 4.94 -0.46 -27.84
C SER A 60 5.06 -0.19 -26.34
N VAL A 61 4.60 0.97 -25.85
CA VAL A 61 4.58 1.28 -24.43
C VAL A 61 3.68 0.30 -23.67
N TYR A 62 2.46 0.05 -24.14
CA TYR A 62 1.56 -0.93 -23.52
C TYR A 62 2.14 -2.35 -23.54
N ARG A 63 2.82 -2.74 -24.60
CA ARG A 63 3.49 -4.04 -24.68
C ARG A 63 4.58 -4.18 -23.63
N ILE A 64 5.39 -3.14 -23.44
CA ILE A 64 6.43 -3.12 -22.40
C ILE A 64 5.80 -3.16 -21.00
N GLU A 65 4.74 -2.40 -20.77
CA GLU A 65 4.01 -2.40 -19.50
C GLU A 65 3.38 -3.77 -19.16
N SER A 66 2.97 -4.53 -20.18
CA SER A 66 2.33 -5.84 -19.99
C SER A 66 3.33 -6.99 -19.88
N ASN A 67 4.39 -6.96 -20.67
CA ASN A 67 5.32 -8.08 -20.84
C ASN A 67 6.72 -7.81 -20.24
N GLY A 68 6.97 -6.58 -19.82
CA GLY A 68 8.30 -6.12 -19.40
C GLY A 68 9.23 -5.81 -20.57
N ILE A 69 10.50 -5.56 -20.24
CA ILE A 69 11.54 -5.22 -21.17
C ILE A 69 12.85 -5.87 -20.75
N ASP A 70 13.59 -6.39 -21.70
CA ASP A 70 14.90 -7.04 -21.55
C ASP A 70 16.07 -6.22 -22.12
N ARG A 71 15.78 -5.09 -22.77
CA ARG A 71 16.76 -4.19 -23.37
C ARG A 71 17.24 -3.13 -22.39
N ILE A 72 18.47 -3.24 -21.94
CA ILE A 72 19.08 -2.33 -20.93
C ILE A 72 19.11 -0.88 -21.44
N ASP A 73 19.43 -0.66 -22.72
CA ASP A 73 19.45 0.68 -23.32
C ASP A 73 18.10 1.39 -23.25
N VAL A 74 17.01 0.64 -23.39
CA VAL A 74 15.64 1.19 -23.27
C VAL A 74 15.28 1.40 -21.80
N LEU A 75 15.67 0.49 -20.89
CA LEU A 75 15.49 0.67 -19.45
C LEU A 75 16.16 1.95 -18.95
N GLU A 76 17.41 2.21 -19.35
CA GLU A 76 18.13 3.43 -18.97
C GLU A 76 17.44 4.71 -19.48
N ARG A 77 16.95 4.68 -20.71
CA ARG A 77 16.22 5.84 -21.28
C ARG A 77 14.91 6.09 -20.55
N ILE A 78 14.17 5.04 -20.21
CA ILE A 78 12.94 5.12 -19.43
C ILE A 78 13.23 5.64 -18.03
N ALA A 79 14.23 5.07 -17.34
CA ALA A 79 14.63 5.47 -16.00
C ALA A 79 14.98 6.96 -15.94
N ARG A 80 15.79 7.43 -16.89
CA ARG A 80 16.19 8.85 -17.01
C ARG A 80 15.00 9.77 -17.28
N LEU A 81 14.05 9.35 -18.14
CA LEU A 81 12.88 10.15 -18.48
C LEU A 81 11.90 10.26 -17.31
N LEU A 82 11.79 9.22 -16.48
CA LEU A 82 10.91 9.17 -15.31
C LEU A 82 11.61 9.65 -14.03
N ASP A 83 12.88 10.07 -14.12
CA ASP A 83 13.69 10.51 -12.98
C ASP A 83 13.77 9.47 -11.86
N ILE A 84 14.05 8.22 -12.23
CA ILE A 84 14.23 7.08 -11.31
C ILE A 84 15.47 6.29 -11.67
N SER A 85 15.96 5.46 -10.73
CA SER A 85 17.11 4.58 -11.03
C SER A 85 16.68 3.33 -11.82
N VAL A 86 17.62 2.72 -12.53
CA VAL A 86 17.41 1.43 -13.22
C VAL A 86 17.11 0.34 -12.20
N GLU A 87 17.77 0.36 -11.04
CA GLU A 87 17.54 -0.57 -9.93
C GLU A 87 16.09 -0.52 -9.44
N THR A 88 15.51 0.69 -9.37
CA THR A 88 14.09 0.88 -9.05
C THR A 88 13.17 0.19 -10.06
N LEU A 89 13.44 0.32 -11.37
CA LEU A 89 12.70 -0.40 -12.42
C LEU A 89 12.88 -1.92 -12.33
N LEU A 90 14.11 -2.37 -12.08
CA LEU A 90 14.45 -3.78 -11.91
C LEU A 90 13.85 -4.36 -10.61
N GLY A 91 13.56 -3.51 -9.62
CA GLY A 91 13.08 -3.93 -8.30
C GLY A 91 14.17 -4.59 -7.46
N VAL A 92 15.38 -4.10 -7.56
CA VAL A 92 16.54 -4.54 -6.80
C VAL A 92 16.69 -3.63 -5.57
N GLY A 93 16.79 -4.23 -4.38
CA GLY A 93 16.92 -3.48 -3.14
C GLY A 93 15.61 -2.86 -2.66
N VAL A 94 15.63 -1.56 -2.35
CA VAL A 94 14.48 -0.78 -1.90
C VAL A 94 13.97 0.09 -3.04
N GLU A 95 12.68 -0.03 -3.34
CA GLU A 95 12.00 0.83 -4.31
C GLU A 95 11.54 2.11 -3.59
N TYR A 96 12.07 3.26 -3.96
CA TYR A 96 11.68 4.57 -3.46
C TYR A 96 10.64 5.20 -4.37
N VAL A 97 9.50 5.61 -3.81
CA VAL A 97 8.36 6.10 -4.59
C VAL A 97 7.97 7.51 -4.13
N PRO A 98 8.31 8.55 -4.90
CA PRO A 98 8.10 9.95 -4.51
C PRO A 98 6.68 10.48 -4.82
N SER A 99 5.82 9.67 -5.44
CA SER A 99 4.47 10.06 -5.85
C SER A 99 3.43 9.15 -5.22
N ALA A 100 2.38 9.73 -4.61
CA ALA A 100 1.26 8.96 -4.08
C ALA A 100 0.52 8.17 -5.18
N VAL A 101 0.37 8.73 -6.37
CA VAL A 101 -0.26 8.04 -7.52
C VAL A 101 0.55 6.79 -7.88
N ALA A 102 1.87 6.91 -8.02
CA ALA A 102 2.75 5.77 -8.27
C ALA A 102 2.70 4.76 -7.11
N TYR A 103 2.74 5.23 -5.87
CA TYR A 103 2.68 4.36 -4.69
C TYR A 103 1.39 3.55 -4.65
N PHE A 104 0.21 4.19 -4.74
CA PHE A 104 -1.05 3.47 -4.65
C PHE A 104 -1.30 2.56 -5.86
N GLU A 105 -0.77 2.87 -7.05
CA GLU A 105 -0.77 1.92 -8.18
C GLU A 105 0.15 0.73 -7.90
N ARG A 106 1.34 0.95 -7.32
CA ARG A 106 2.22 -0.16 -6.89
C ARG A 106 1.54 -1.04 -5.85
N ILE A 107 0.87 -0.44 -4.86
CA ILE A 107 0.10 -1.19 -3.86
C ILE A 107 -0.99 -2.02 -4.54
N ARG A 108 -1.76 -1.47 -5.48
CA ARG A 108 -2.78 -2.20 -6.25
C ARG A 108 -2.20 -3.42 -6.98
N GLN A 109 -1.03 -3.25 -7.60
CA GLN A 109 -0.33 -4.34 -8.29
C GLN A 109 0.13 -5.43 -7.31
N ILE A 110 0.70 -5.04 -6.17
CA ILE A 110 1.12 -5.97 -5.11
C ILE A 110 -0.08 -6.71 -4.52
N GLU A 111 -1.18 -6.02 -4.24
CA GLU A 111 -2.44 -6.60 -3.73
C GLU A 111 -3.02 -7.66 -4.67
N ALA A 112 -2.86 -7.52 -6.00
CA ALA A 112 -3.34 -8.49 -6.97
C ALA A 112 -2.73 -9.90 -6.79
N GLU A 113 -1.53 -9.98 -6.24
CA GLU A 113 -0.78 -11.23 -6.01
C GLU A 113 -0.72 -11.62 -4.54
N THR A 114 -1.39 -10.86 -3.65
CA THR A 114 -1.31 -11.02 -2.20
C THR A 114 -2.42 -11.96 -1.71
N ASP A 115 -2.06 -12.81 -0.76
CA ASP A 115 -3.00 -13.71 -0.08
C ASP A 115 -3.37 -13.15 1.31
N HIS A 116 -2.46 -12.42 1.97
CA HIS A 116 -2.68 -11.81 3.27
C HIS A 116 -1.96 -10.46 3.41
N VAL A 117 -2.65 -9.48 3.98
CA VAL A 117 -2.13 -8.14 4.28
C VAL A 117 -2.16 -7.91 5.78
N PHE A 118 -1.02 -7.54 6.37
CA PHE A 118 -0.95 -7.01 7.72
C PHE A 118 -0.75 -5.50 7.65
N VAL A 119 -1.58 -4.75 8.38
CA VAL A 119 -1.60 -3.29 8.34
C VAL A 119 -1.42 -2.73 9.75
N ALA A 120 -0.40 -1.90 9.95
CA ALA A 120 -0.12 -1.18 11.18
C ALA A 120 -0.18 0.33 10.93
N PHE A 121 -1.36 0.86 10.71
CA PHE A 121 -1.67 2.29 10.66
C PHE A 121 -3.18 2.51 10.84
N GLY A 122 -3.54 3.71 11.31
CA GLY A 122 -4.94 4.08 11.56
C GLY A 122 -5.55 5.01 10.50
N PRO A 123 -6.86 5.28 10.61
CA PRO A 123 -7.80 4.72 11.56
C PRO A 123 -8.29 3.33 11.19
N ILE A 124 -8.23 2.93 9.90
CA ILE A 124 -8.53 1.59 9.38
C ILE A 124 -7.96 1.48 7.97
N VAL A 125 -7.65 0.24 7.55
CA VAL A 125 -7.22 -0.02 6.18
C VAL A 125 -8.28 0.41 5.16
N TYR A 126 -7.86 1.14 4.13
CA TYR A 126 -8.75 1.74 3.14
C TYR A 126 -9.71 0.74 2.47
N LEU A 127 -9.30 -0.50 2.28
CA LEU A 127 -10.12 -1.55 1.65
C LEU A 127 -11.41 -1.86 2.42
N LEU A 128 -11.44 -1.61 3.73
CA LEU A 128 -12.58 -1.86 4.61
C LEU A 128 -13.44 -0.61 4.88
N THR A 129 -13.06 0.55 4.37
CA THR A 129 -13.83 1.78 4.58
C THR A 129 -15.10 1.83 3.73
N SER A 130 -16.09 2.58 4.19
CA SER A 130 -17.40 2.73 3.55
C SER A 130 -17.37 3.61 2.29
N SER A 131 -18.48 3.64 1.55
CA SER A 131 -18.67 4.57 0.43
C SER A 131 -18.79 6.03 0.90
N ALA A 132 -19.29 6.28 2.12
CA ALA A 132 -19.32 7.61 2.71
C ALA A 132 -17.91 8.14 2.98
N TYR A 133 -17.01 7.27 3.43
CA TYR A 133 -15.59 7.59 3.54
C TYR A 133 -14.97 7.98 2.19
N ASP A 134 -15.25 7.22 1.12
CA ASP A 134 -14.75 7.52 -0.23
C ASP A 134 -15.22 8.89 -0.72
N GLN A 135 -16.48 9.26 -0.45
CA GLN A 135 -17.04 10.56 -0.80
C GLN A 135 -16.39 11.68 0.02
N ALA A 136 -16.17 11.47 1.32
CA ALA A 136 -15.48 12.43 2.18
C ALA A 136 -14.02 12.64 1.73
N LEU A 137 -13.31 11.55 1.44
CA LEU A 137 -11.94 11.59 0.95
C LEU A 137 -11.84 12.35 -0.38
N ARG A 138 -12.75 12.08 -1.34
CA ARG A 138 -12.82 12.81 -2.60
C ARG A 138 -12.97 14.31 -2.36
N ARG A 139 -13.90 14.73 -1.50
CA ARG A 139 -14.11 16.16 -1.20
C ARG A 139 -12.85 16.81 -0.62
N VAL A 140 -12.20 16.15 0.34
CA VAL A 140 -10.98 16.67 0.98
C VAL A 140 -9.83 16.79 -0.03
N LEU A 141 -9.58 15.77 -0.85
CA LEU A 141 -8.51 15.80 -1.84
C LEU A 141 -8.78 16.83 -2.94
N THR A 142 -10.03 16.99 -3.35
CA THR A 142 -10.40 18.02 -4.36
C THR A 142 -10.25 19.44 -3.80
N ALA A 143 -10.60 19.66 -2.54
CA ALA A 143 -10.40 20.97 -1.89
C ALA A 143 -8.91 21.34 -1.79
N GLN A 144 -8.02 20.36 -1.58
CA GLN A 144 -6.58 20.58 -1.57
C GLN A 144 -5.99 20.97 -2.94
N LEU A 145 -6.73 20.79 -4.04
CA LEU A 145 -6.35 21.24 -5.40
C LEU A 145 -6.34 22.76 -5.57
N ALA A 146 -6.95 23.51 -4.67
CA ALA A 146 -6.88 24.98 -4.67
C ALA A 146 -5.45 25.51 -4.49
N VAL A 147 -4.50 24.64 -4.11
CA VAL A 147 -3.06 24.94 -4.10
C VAL A 147 -2.49 24.72 -5.51
N PRO A 148 -1.93 25.76 -6.17
CA PRO A 148 -1.52 25.71 -7.60
C PRO A 148 -0.50 24.61 -7.96
N ALA A 149 0.19 24.03 -6.97
CA ALA A 149 1.22 23.00 -7.16
C ALA A 149 0.65 21.60 -7.46
N HIS A 150 -0.66 21.39 -7.34
CA HIS A 150 -1.27 20.05 -7.41
C HIS A 150 -2.24 19.99 -8.59
N GLY A 151 -1.91 19.18 -9.62
CA GLY A 151 -2.75 19.05 -10.81
C GLY A 151 -4.04 18.25 -10.56
N ALA A 152 -5.19 18.75 -11.02
CA ALA A 152 -6.49 18.06 -10.96
C ALA A 152 -6.42 16.63 -11.52
N ARG A 153 -5.67 16.41 -12.59
CA ARG A 153 -5.43 15.10 -13.21
C ARG A 153 -4.84 14.08 -12.23
N SER A 154 -3.97 14.51 -11.31
CA SER A 154 -3.35 13.61 -10.30
C SER A 154 -4.36 13.12 -9.26
N VAL A 155 -5.34 13.94 -8.86
CA VAL A 155 -6.39 13.54 -7.92
C VAL A 155 -7.35 12.55 -8.55
N ASP A 156 -7.81 12.81 -9.78
CA ASP A 156 -8.71 11.90 -10.49
C ASP A 156 -8.04 10.54 -10.75
N GLU A 157 -6.76 10.52 -11.15
CA GLU A 157 -6.00 9.29 -11.33
C GLU A 157 -5.86 8.53 -10.01
N LEU A 158 -5.51 9.21 -8.91
CA LEU A 158 -5.45 8.62 -7.59
C LEU A 158 -6.79 8.01 -7.15
N LEU A 159 -7.87 8.76 -7.24
CA LEU A 159 -9.20 8.29 -6.88
C LEU A 159 -9.64 7.10 -7.76
N GLY A 160 -9.27 7.11 -9.04
CA GLY A 160 -9.47 5.98 -9.94
C GLY A 160 -8.71 4.73 -9.51
N ILE A 161 -7.46 4.88 -9.08
CA ILE A 161 -6.65 3.76 -8.53
C ILE A 161 -7.30 3.22 -7.25
N LEU A 162 -7.69 4.09 -6.33
CA LEU A 162 -8.34 3.71 -5.08
C LEU A 162 -9.66 2.94 -5.31
N ALA A 163 -10.47 3.39 -6.25
CA ALA A 163 -11.68 2.69 -6.65
C ALA A 163 -11.37 1.29 -7.23
N ARG A 164 -10.35 1.19 -8.09
CA ARG A 164 -9.89 -0.11 -8.65
C ARG A 164 -9.39 -1.05 -7.55
N ARG A 165 -8.67 -0.57 -6.52
CA ARG A 165 -8.24 -1.38 -5.37
C ARG A 165 -9.43 -2.00 -4.63
N LYS A 166 -10.45 -1.21 -4.28
CA LYS A 166 -11.68 -1.72 -3.65
C LYS A 166 -12.44 -2.71 -4.56
N ALA A 167 -12.54 -2.42 -5.86
CA ALA A 167 -13.17 -3.32 -6.83
C ALA A 167 -12.42 -4.66 -6.91
N GLN A 168 -11.08 -4.62 -6.97
CA GLN A 168 -10.22 -5.80 -6.97
C GLN A 168 -10.38 -6.62 -5.68
N HIS A 169 -10.41 -5.98 -4.52
CA HIS A 169 -10.63 -6.64 -3.23
C HIS A 169 -12.02 -7.30 -3.15
N ARG A 170 -13.07 -6.65 -3.66
CA ARG A 170 -14.41 -7.26 -3.73
C ARG A 170 -14.48 -8.48 -4.64
N ALA A 171 -13.77 -8.44 -5.78
CA ALA A 171 -13.72 -9.56 -6.73
C ALA A 171 -12.85 -10.72 -6.23
N ARG A 172 -11.76 -10.42 -5.55
CA ARG A 172 -10.84 -11.38 -4.93
C ARG A 172 -10.45 -10.86 -3.54
N PRO A 173 -11.20 -11.20 -2.49
CA PRO A 173 -10.88 -10.79 -1.14
C PRO A 173 -9.52 -11.33 -0.70
N VAL A 174 -8.66 -10.43 -0.21
CA VAL A 174 -7.41 -10.79 0.48
C VAL A 174 -7.69 -10.86 1.98
N SER A 175 -7.01 -11.76 2.69
CA SER A 175 -7.08 -11.78 4.15
C SER A 175 -6.41 -10.52 4.70
N ILE A 176 -7.02 -9.89 5.70
CA ILE A 176 -6.55 -8.65 6.30
C ILE A 176 -6.40 -8.81 7.81
N THR A 177 -5.24 -8.47 8.33
CA THR A 177 -5.02 -8.24 9.76
C THR A 177 -4.66 -6.77 9.94
N ASN A 178 -5.47 -6.01 10.69
CA ASN A 178 -5.27 -4.58 10.89
C ASN A 178 -5.15 -4.22 12.37
N LEU A 179 -4.06 -3.61 12.76
CA LEU A 179 -3.90 -2.96 14.06
C LEU A 179 -4.44 -1.54 13.99
N LEU A 180 -5.28 -1.19 14.94
CA LEU A 180 -5.84 0.14 15.14
C LEU A 180 -5.36 0.68 16.49
N SER A 181 -5.02 1.96 16.58
CA SER A 181 -4.67 2.59 17.84
C SER A 181 -5.80 3.45 18.39
N VAL A 182 -6.00 3.41 19.69
CA VAL A 182 -6.97 4.26 20.38
C VAL A 182 -6.70 5.74 20.11
N PRO A 183 -5.47 6.25 20.23
CA PRO A 183 -5.15 7.64 19.87
C PRO A 183 -5.56 8.03 18.44
N ASP A 184 -5.35 7.16 17.45
CA ASP A 184 -5.75 7.43 16.07
C ASP A 184 -7.28 7.46 15.91
N LEU A 185 -8.00 6.54 16.58
CA LEU A 185 -9.45 6.52 16.54
C LEU A 185 -10.06 7.75 17.22
N LEU A 186 -9.47 8.24 18.31
CA LEU A 186 -9.90 9.48 18.99
C LEU A 186 -9.67 10.69 18.07
N ARG A 187 -8.50 10.82 17.47
CA ARG A 187 -8.23 11.89 16.48
C ARG A 187 -9.19 11.83 15.30
N PHE A 188 -9.52 10.62 14.84
CA PHE A 188 -10.47 10.42 13.75
C PHE A 188 -11.89 10.79 14.18
N ALA A 189 -12.33 10.43 15.39
CA ALA A 189 -13.64 10.82 15.94
C ALA A 189 -13.81 12.34 16.01
N GLU A 190 -12.75 13.05 16.40
CA GLU A 190 -12.76 14.50 16.56
C GLU A 190 -12.75 15.26 15.23
N ARG A 191 -12.08 14.76 14.22
CA ARG A 191 -11.76 15.52 13.01
C ARG A 191 -12.11 14.82 11.69
N GLY A 192 -12.38 13.51 11.70
CA GLY A 192 -12.49 12.74 10.46
C GLY A 192 -11.24 12.92 9.59
N LEU A 193 -11.45 13.36 8.35
CA LEU A 193 -10.39 13.68 7.38
C LEU A 193 -10.06 15.18 7.33
N ALA A 194 -10.68 16.01 8.17
CA ALA A 194 -10.51 17.45 8.14
C ALA A 194 -9.07 17.89 8.45
N SER A 195 -8.58 18.92 7.74
CA SER A 195 -7.34 19.61 8.03
C SER A 195 -7.50 20.61 9.18
N ALA A 196 -6.40 21.23 9.62
CA ALA A 196 -6.45 22.30 10.62
C ALA A 196 -7.20 23.53 10.10
N GLU A 197 -7.23 23.74 8.78
CA GLU A 197 -7.80 24.92 8.10
C GLU A 197 -9.28 24.70 7.71
N SER A 198 -9.86 23.51 7.98
CA SER A 198 -11.26 23.22 7.63
C SER A 198 -12.22 24.13 8.40
N SER A 199 -13.25 24.62 7.72
CA SER A 199 -14.33 25.41 8.32
C SER A 199 -15.11 24.62 9.37
N ARG A 200 -15.89 25.31 10.21
CA ARG A 200 -16.75 24.65 11.21
C ARG A 200 -17.76 23.69 10.57
N ALA A 201 -18.34 24.07 9.43
CA ALA A 201 -19.29 23.23 8.71
C ALA A 201 -18.65 21.96 8.16
N GLU A 202 -17.48 22.09 7.54
CA GLU A 202 -16.69 20.94 7.07
C GLU A 202 -16.29 20.03 8.23
N LEU A 203 -15.81 20.59 9.33
CA LEU A 203 -15.44 19.80 10.53
C LEU A 203 -16.66 19.04 11.10
N ALA A 204 -17.85 19.65 11.13
CA ALA A 204 -19.07 19.00 11.56
C ALA A 204 -19.44 17.81 10.65
N ALA A 205 -19.41 18.01 9.34
CA ALA A 205 -19.68 16.95 8.36
C ALA A 205 -18.64 15.81 8.44
N GLN A 206 -17.36 16.14 8.69
CA GLN A 206 -16.31 15.15 8.87
C GLN A 206 -16.47 14.36 10.17
N ARG A 207 -16.90 14.97 11.25
CA ARG A 207 -17.23 14.29 12.51
C ARG A 207 -18.40 13.31 12.33
N GLU A 208 -19.47 13.73 11.66
CA GLU A 208 -20.60 12.84 11.37
C GLU A 208 -20.15 11.61 10.57
N MET A 209 -19.38 11.80 9.50
CA MET A 209 -18.81 10.70 8.73
C MET A 209 -17.93 9.81 9.62
N ALA A 210 -17.06 10.39 10.45
CA ALA A 210 -16.18 9.63 11.34
C ALA A 210 -16.95 8.80 12.36
N GLN A 211 -18.03 9.34 12.94
CA GLN A 211 -18.92 8.62 13.85
C GLN A 211 -19.56 7.41 13.16
N ALA A 212 -20.05 7.58 11.94
CA ALA A 212 -20.63 6.49 11.15
C ALA A 212 -19.59 5.41 10.84
N GLU A 213 -18.37 5.81 10.49
CA GLU A 213 -17.26 4.89 10.16
C GLU A 213 -16.79 4.13 11.42
N LEU A 214 -16.68 4.80 12.58
CA LEU A 214 -16.34 4.17 13.86
C LEU A 214 -17.39 3.15 14.30
N ALA A 215 -18.67 3.41 14.01
CA ALA A 215 -19.73 2.43 14.25
C ALA A 215 -19.59 1.19 13.33
N ILE A 216 -19.09 1.37 12.09
CA ILE A 216 -18.75 0.26 11.20
C ILE A 216 -17.56 -0.51 11.77
N ILE A 217 -16.50 0.18 12.20
CA ILE A 217 -15.32 -0.44 12.82
C ILE A 217 -15.72 -1.28 14.05
N ALA A 218 -16.59 -0.74 14.92
CA ALA A 218 -17.08 -1.51 16.07
C ALA A 218 -17.81 -2.79 15.63
N ARG A 219 -18.63 -2.74 14.57
CA ARG A 219 -19.27 -3.94 14.02
C ARG A 219 -18.28 -4.93 13.43
N LEU A 220 -17.20 -4.46 12.79
CA LEU A 220 -16.14 -5.34 12.27
C LEU A 220 -15.41 -6.09 13.40
N PHE A 221 -15.31 -5.51 14.60
CA PHE A 221 -14.82 -6.23 15.77
C PHE A 221 -15.83 -7.29 16.29
N GLU A 222 -17.13 -7.01 16.26
CA GLU A 222 -18.18 -7.93 16.71
C GLU A 222 -18.38 -9.12 15.77
N ALA A 223 -18.42 -8.84 14.48
CA ALA A 223 -18.70 -9.81 13.42
C ALA A 223 -17.80 -9.55 12.19
N PRO A 224 -16.51 -9.89 12.28
CA PRO A 224 -15.59 -9.67 11.17
C PRO A 224 -15.96 -10.56 9.96
N PRO A 225 -15.90 -10.03 8.74
CA PRO A 225 -16.00 -10.86 7.54
C PRO A 225 -14.91 -11.93 7.52
N MET A 226 -15.15 -13.02 6.77
CA MET A 226 -14.17 -14.09 6.61
C MET A 226 -12.82 -13.51 6.15
N GLY A 227 -11.74 -13.90 6.82
CA GLY A 227 -10.38 -13.45 6.51
C GLY A 227 -10.02 -12.05 7.05
N VAL A 228 -10.91 -11.38 7.78
CA VAL A 228 -10.63 -10.09 8.42
C VAL A 228 -10.39 -10.28 9.91
N GLN A 229 -9.27 -9.77 10.41
CA GLN A 229 -8.92 -9.70 11.81
C GLN A 229 -8.55 -8.27 12.16
N ILE A 230 -9.05 -7.75 13.26
CA ILE A 230 -8.79 -6.40 13.74
C ILE A 230 -8.38 -6.45 15.20
N GLY A 231 -7.28 -5.77 15.53
CA GLY A 231 -6.78 -5.61 16.89
C GLY A 231 -6.76 -4.15 17.30
N LEU A 232 -7.18 -3.83 18.51
CA LEU A 232 -7.14 -2.49 19.08
C LEU A 232 -6.01 -2.41 20.11
N VAL A 233 -5.09 -1.47 19.90
CA VAL A 233 -3.97 -1.17 20.80
C VAL A 233 -4.19 0.18 21.48
N PHE A 234 -3.68 0.33 22.70
CA PHE A 234 -3.87 1.55 23.48
C PHE A 234 -2.78 2.58 23.26
N ASP A 235 -1.62 2.13 22.79
CA ASP A 235 -0.49 2.98 22.46
C ASP A 235 -0.56 3.55 21.05
N GLU A 236 0.28 4.55 20.76
CA GLU A 236 0.43 5.06 19.42
C GLU A 236 1.16 4.07 18.52
N LEU A 237 0.64 3.89 17.31
CA LEU A 237 1.34 3.15 16.26
C LEU A 237 2.48 4.02 15.68
N PRO A 238 3.50 3.40 15.05
CA PRO A 238 4.56 4.14 14.40
C PRO A 238 4.02 5.19 13.44
N ALA A 239 4.52 6.43 13.55
CA ALA A 239 4.03 7.57 12.76
C ALA A 239 4.09 7.35 11.24
N SER A 240 5.07 6.59 10.77
CA SER A 240 5.22 6.24 9.35
C SER A 240 4.44 5.00 8.95
N GLY A 241 3.66 4.37 9.82
CA GLY A 241 2.88 3.19 9.54
C GLY A 241 3.48 2.22 8.51
N PHE A 242 3.23 0.96 8.59
CA PHE A 242 3.72 0.02 7.58
C PHE A 242 2.66 -1.02 7.20
N THR A 243 2.89 -1.66 6.04
CA THR A 243 2.05 -2.76 5.56
C THR A 243 2.94 -3.92 5.11
N ILE A 244 2.60 -5.13 5.52
CA ILE A 244 3.24 -6.36 5.06
C ILE A 244 2.27 -7.10 4.14
N PHE A 245 2.70 -7.35 2.91
CA PHE A 245 1.96 -8.13 1.92
C PHE A 245 2.59 -9.51 1.80
N ARG A 246 1.85 -10.56 2.17
CA ARG A 246 2.29 -11.96 2.02
C ARG A 246 1.80 -12.51 0.69
N ARG A 247 2.76 -12.89 -0.17
CA ARG A 247 2.53 -13.41 -1.52
C ARG A 247 3.28 -14.73 -1.69
N ARG A 248 2.87 -15.53 -2.66
CA ARG A 248 3.60 -16.77 -3.02
C ARG A 248 5.03 -16.50 -3.49
N ALA A 249 5.25 -15.38 -4.18
CA ALA A 249 6.57 -14.98 -4.69
C ALA A 249 7.50 -14.38 -3.62
N GLY A 250 7.05 -14.29 -2.37
CA GLY A 250 7.78 -13.66 -1.26
C GLY A 250 7.05 -12.45 -0.70
N SER A 251 7.28 -12.17 0.56
CA SER A 251 6.63 -11.05 1.25
C SER A 251 7.24 -9.70 0.86
N VAL A 252 6.45 -8.65 1.00
CA VAL A 252 6.84 -7.26 0.75
C VAL A 252 6.44 -6.44 1.96
N VAL A 253 7.32 -5.57 2.42
CA VAL A 253 6.99 -4.55 3.41
C VAL A 253 7.01 -3.17 2.75
N THR A 254 6.06 -2.33 3.11
CA THR A 254 6.01 -0.94 2.66
C THR A 254 5.87 -0.01 3.84
N THR A 255 6.62 1.09 3.80
CA THR A 255 6.44 2.24 4.70
C THR A 255 6.12 3.46 3.86
N SER A 256 5.20 4.30 4.32
CA SER A 256 4.74 5.42 3.49
C SER A 256 4.29 6.62 4.32
N PRO A 257 4.72 7.84 3.93
CA PRO A 257 4.13 9.07 4.43
C PRO A 257 2.78 9.38 3.77
N PHE A 258 2.46 8.70 2.63
CA PHE A 258 1.18 8.86 1.96
C PHE A 258 0.10 8.14 2.75
N ARG A 259 -0.89 8.87 3.23
CA ARG A 259 -1.98 8.36 4.06
C ARG A 259 -3.32 8.89 3.58
N LEU A 260 -4.33 8.07 3.75
CA LEU A 260 -5.71 8.36 3.37
C LEU A 260 -6.61 8.57 4.60
N GLY A 261 -6.06 8.41 5.81
CA GLY A 261 -6.74 8.58 7.11
C GLY A 261 -6.75 10.02 7.58
N CYS A 262 -6.65 10.23 8.91
CA CYS A 262 -6.63 11.58 9.50
C CYS A 262 -5.64 12.49 8.79
N GLN A 263 -6.10 13.67 8.36
CA GLN A 263 -5.30 14.61 7.58
C GLN A 263 -4.62 13.93 6.38
N PRO A 264 -5.36 13.55 5.34
CA PRO A 264 -4.80 12.85 4.19
C PRO A 264 -3.59 13.58 3.62
N ASN A 265 -2.51 12.82 3.41
CA ASN A 265 -1.30 13.32 2.76
C ASN A 265 -1.03 12.49 1.52
N VAL A 266 -1.27 13.09 0.34
CA VAL A 266 -0.99 12.48 -0.96
C VAL A 266 -0.03 13.31 -1.80
N TRP A 267 0.55 14.36 -1.18
CA TRP A 267 1.31 15.38 -1.90
C TRP A 267 2.81 15.36 -1.59
N ARG A 268 3.20 14.99 -0.36
CA ARG A 268 4.57 15.17 0.11
C ARG A 268 5.10 13.91 0.75
N GLY A 269 6.29 13.50 0.33
CA GLY A 269 7.06 12.44 0.93
C GLY A 269 7.55 11.39 -0.07
N VAL A 270 8.28 10.42 0.44
CA VAL A 270 8.80 9.29 -0.32
C VAL A 270 8.40 8.01 0.40
N ALA A 271 7.66 7.14 -0.28
CA ALA A 271 7.36 5.81 0.22
C ALA A 271 8.50 4.84 -0.12
N MET A 272 8.63 3.78 0.66
CA MET A 272 9.59 2.70 0.45
C MET A 272 8.85 1.37 0.32
N ILE A 273 9.29 0.55 -0.63
CA ILE A 273 8.80 -0.81 -0.85
C ILE A 273 10.01 -1.72 -0.85
N SER A 274 10.06 -2.69 0.07
CA SER A 274 11.19 -3.60 0.23
C SER A 274 10.77 -5.06 0.22
N MET A 275 11.55 -5.89 -0.44
CA MET A 275 11.46 -7.36 -0.38
C MET A 275 12.67 -7.96 0.35
N ALA A 276 13.52 -7.14 0.98
CA ALA A 276 14.67 -7.61 1.73
C ALA A 276 14.19 -8.51 2.89
N PRO A 277 14.76 -9.71 3.04
CA PRO A 277 14.30 -10.68 4.05
C PRO A 277 14.33 -10.13 5.48
N ASP A 278 15.40 -9.43 5.83
CA ASP A 278 15.58 -8.79 7.14
C ASP A 278 14.54 -7.70 7.41
N ALA A 279 14.22 -6.86 6.42
CA ALA A 279 13.17 -5.86 6.56
C ALA A 279 11.80 -6.51 6.79
N VAL A 280 11.48 -7.56 6.05
CA VAL A 280 10.22 -8.31 6.21
C VAL A 280 10.18 -9.00 7.57
N GLU A 281 11.27 -9.64 8.00
CA GLU A 281 11.36 -10.36 9.27
C GLU A 281 11.18 -9.44 10.47
N LEU A 282 11.93 -8.33 10.52
CA LEU A 282 11.85 -7.36 11.61
C LEU A 282 10.46 -6.74 11.75
N HIS A 283 9.83 -6.32 10.64
CA HIS A 283 8.47 -5.80 10.70
C HIS A 283 7.43 -6.86 11.07
N THR A 284 7.66 -8.12 10.66
CA THR A 284 6.76 -9.24 11.03
C THR A 284 6.88 -9.57 12.51
N ALA A 285 8.08 -9.59 13.07
CA ALA A 285 8.31 -9.84 14.48
C ALA A 285 7.62 -8.77 15.35
N TRP A 286 7.83 -7.50 15.03
CA TRP A 286 7.16 -6.39 15.71
C TRP A 286 5.64 -6.49 15.58
N ALA A 287 5.12 -6.80 14.40
CA ALA A 287 3.69 -6.94 14.14
C ALA A 287 3.06 -8.05 15.01
N GLN A 288 3.76 -9.18 15.17
CA GLN A 288 3.31 -10.30 16.01
C GLN A 288 3.33 -9.95 17.50
N GLU A 289 4.37 -9.24 17.96
CA GLU A 289 4.48 -8.77 19.33
C GLU A 289 3.29 -7.87 19.68
N VAL A 290 3.06 -6.80 18.93
CA VAL A 290 1.97 -5.86 19.17
C VAL A 290 0.59 -6.53 19.01
N TRP A 291 0.46 -7.46 18.05
CA TRP A 291 -0.79 -8.21 17.89
C TRP A 291 -1.14 -9.05 19.12
N SER A 292 -0.14 -9.61 19.79
CA SER A 292 -0.37 -10.44 20.99
C SER A 292 -0.95 -9.66 22.18
N GLU A 293 -0.75 -8.34 22.19
CA GLU A 293 -1.26 -7.42 23.22
C GLU A 293 -2.58 -6.74 22.83
N ALA A 294 -3.01 -6.90 21.57
CA ALA A 294 -4.15 -6.19 21.02
C ALA A 294 -5.48 -6.72 21.60
N LEU A 295 -6.35 -5.81 21.99
CA LEU A 295 -7.73 -6.13 22.35
C LEU A 295 -8.53 -6.46 21.09
N THR A 296 -9.28 -7.57 21.10
CA THR A 296 -10.03 -8.05 19.93
C THR A 296 -11.51 -8.32 20.27
N GLY A 297 -12.32 -8.58 19.25
CA GLY A 297 -13.69 -9.03 19.40
C GLY A 297 -14.60 -8.07 20.17
N GLN A 298 -15.55 -8.63 20.95
CA GLN A 298 -16.57 -7.88 21.67
C GLN A 298 -16.00 -6.85 22.66
N ALA A 299 -14.85 -7.15 23.28
CA ALA A 299 -14.22 -6.25 24.24
C ALA A 299 -13.74 -4.95 23.56
N ALA A 300 -13.11 -5.06 22.38
CA ALA A 300 -12.69 -3.91 21.58
C ALA A 300 -13.89 -3.11 21.05
N ALA A 301 -14.92 -3.79 20.55
CA ALA A 301 -16.15 -3.15 20.10
C ALA A 301 -16.83 -2.36 21.24
N HIS A 302 -16.92 -2.95 22.43
CA HIS A 302 -17.48 -2.30 23.61
C HIS A 302 -16.66 -1.05 23.97
N TYR A 303 -15.33 -1.14 23.96
CA TYR A 303 -14.45 0.00 24.23
C TYR A 303 -14.73 1.16 23.24
N ILE A 304 -14.78 0.87 21.93
CA ILE A 304 -15.04 1.89 20.90
C ILE A 304 -16.40 2.54 21.15
N ARG A 305 -17.47 1.77 21.40
CA ARG A 305 -18.82 2.29 21.63
C ARG A 305 -18.89 3.18 22.87
N ARG A 306 -18.29 2.74 23.98
CA ARG A 306 -18.40 3.42 25.27
C ARG A 306 -17.45 4.60 25.43
N LYS A 307 -16.23 4.47 24.91
CA LYS A 307 -15.15 5.43 25.19
C LYS A 307 -14.85 6.39 24.04
N ILE A 308 -15.22 6.01 22.80
CA ILE A 308 -14.95 6.84 21.62
C ILE A 308 -16.23 7.42 21.03
N LEU A 309 -17.29 6.60 20.85
CA LEU A 309 -18.57 7.05 20.28
C LEU A 309 -19.47 7.75 21.28
N GLN A 310 -19.44 7.35 22.54
CA GLN A 310 -20.25 7.92 23.64
C GLN A 310 -19.33 8.24 24.83
N PRO A 311 -18.42 9.22 24.70
CA PRO A 311 -17.61 9.61 25.85
C PRO A 311 -18.57 10.10 26.94
N SER A 312 -18.50 9.47 28.12
CA SER A 312 -19.22 9.96 29.29
C SER A 312 -18.80 11.39 29.57
N SER A 313 -19.73 12.32 29.60
CA SER A 313 -19.55 13.74 29.91
C SER A 313 -18.85 13.92 31.25
#